data_92d4b11ba746be26a1628bc3121b8279
#
_entry.id   92d4b11ba746be26a1628bc3121b8279
#
_cell.length_a   1.000
_cell.length_b   1.000
_cell.length_c   1.000
_cell.angle_alpha   90.00
_cell.angle_beta   90.00
_cell.angle_gamma   90.00
#
_symmetry.space_group_name_H-M   'P 1'
#
loop_
_entity.id
_entity.type
_entity.pdbx_description
1 polymer ?
#
loop_
_entity_poly.entity_id
_entity_poly.type
_entity_poly.pdbx_seq_one_letter_code
_entity_poly.pdbx_strand_id
1 'polypeptide(L)'
;IFEPLWRRAQHRFCIDGGANQLHALPDSSLLPPPTAIIGDLDSIMPSVQSHYEQMGTLVQHYSDQDTTDLMKALYYLDTVTGPRKPTVVVFGGLSGRLDHVLSTLKVLFREKDRDMIVVSEENLTICLPEGKHRVLVSGMDGPACGLLPLEAEAVLTTRGLKWDLQEQPSSFAGLLSTSNVITAKDEIYVETTQPVVWTCQLTS
;
A
#
# COMPACT_ATOMS: atom_id res chain seq x y z
N ILE A 1 -12.29 5.30 5.89
CA ILE A 1 -11.85 4.46 4.76
C ILE A 1 -11.52 3.02 5.21
N PHE A 2 -10.86 2.81 6.34
CA PHE A 2 -10.44 1.50 6.84
C PHE A 2 -11.61 0.54 7.07
N GLU A 3 -12.57 0.90 7.91
CA GLU A 3 -13.65 0.00 8.34
C GLU A 3 -14.49 -0.57 7.17
N PRO A 4 -14.97 0.23 6.20
CA PRO A 4 -15.74 -0.32 5.08
C PRO A 4 -14.95 -1.32 4.22
N LEU A 5 -13.65 -1.09 4.03
CA LEU A 5 -12.79 -2.00 3.27
C LEU A 5 -12.48 -3.26 4.07
N TRP A 6 -12.19 -3.13 5.38
CA TRP A 6 -11.95 -4.26 6.28
C TRP A 6 -13.14 -5.21 6.33
N ARG A 7 -14.37 -4.67 6.45
CA ARG A 7 -15.59 -5.49 6.49
C ARG A 7 -15.87 -6.24 5.18
N ARG A 8 -15.50 -5.65 4.03
CA ARG A 8 -15.73 -6.24 2.70
C ARG A 8 -14.62 -7.18 2.27
N ALA A 9 -13.45 -7.10 2.88
CA ALA A 9 -12.31 -7.93 2.51
C ALA A 9 -12.62 -9.42 2.75
N GLN A 10 -12.29 -10.24 1.76
CA GLN A 10 -12.39 -11.71 1.86
C GLN A 10 -11.29 -12.25 2.80
N HIS A 11 -10.08 -11.71 2.68
CA HIS A 11 -8.94 -12.01 3.51
C HIS A 11 -8.53 -10.77 4.28
N ARG A 12 -8.42 -10.86 5.59
CA ARG A 12 -8.04 -9.77 6.49
C ARG A 12 -6.82 -10.21 7.27
N PHE A 13 -5.68 -9.65 6.95
CA PHE A 13 -4.44 -10.00 7.60
C PHE A 13 -3.94 -8.86 8.48
N CYS A 14 -3.49 -9.21 9.67
CA CYS A 14 -2.63 -8.34 10.47
C CYS A 14 -1.19 -8.81 10.31
N ILE A 15 -0.30 -7.87 10.08
CA ILE A 15 1.12 -8.12 9.95
C ILE A 15 1.74 -7.82 11.31
N ASP A 16 2.17 -8.87 12.01
CA ASP A 16 2.81 -8.82 13.32
C ASP A 16 2.15 -7.82 14.29
N GLY A 17 2.86 -6.80 14.76
CA GLY A 17 2.34 -5.74 15.64
C GLY A 17 1.15 -4.94 15.08
N GLY A 18 0.79 -5.09 13.80
CA GLY A 18 -0.44 -4.54 13.23
C GLY A 18 -1.71 -5.05 13.91
N ALA A 19 -1.66 -6.25 14.52
CA ALA A 19 -2.75 -6.78 15.32
C ALA A 19 -3.02 -5.93 16.58
N ASN A 20 -1.96 -5.36 17.19
CA ASN A 20 -2.10 -4.46 18.33
C ASN A 20 -2.83 -3.17 17.93
N GLN A 21 -2.51 -2.65 16.73
CA GLN A 21 -3.16 -1.43 16.22
C GLN A 21 -4.65 -1.68 15.96
N LEU A 22 -4.99 -2.80 15.32
CA LEU A 22 -6.39 -3.19 15.13
C LEU A 22 -7.13 -3.34 16.46
N HIS A 23 -6.52 -3.99 17.43
CA HIS A 23 -7.10 -4.21 18.76
C HIS A 23 -7.33 -2.90 19.52
N ALA A 24 -6.47 -1.92 19.32
CA ALA A 24 -6.55 -0.61 19.99
C ALA A 24 -7.59 0.33 19.38
N LEU A 25 -8.21 0.00 18.23
CA LEU A 25 -9.25 0.84 17.66
C LEU A 25 -10.47 0.93 18.58
N PRO A 26 -11.11 2.09 18.72
CA PRO A 26 -12.25 2.30 19.62
C PRO A 26 -13.36 1.26 19.47
N ASP A 27 -13.68 0.89 18.24
CA ASP A 27 -14.77 -0.03 17.91
C ASP A 27 -14.24 -1.38 17.38
N SER A 28 -13.03 -1.79 17.79
CA SER A 28 -12.39 -3.04 17.33
C SER A 28 -13.26 -4.26 17.55
N SER A 29 -14.02 -4.33 18.64
CA SER A 29 -14.93 -5.42 18.96
C SER A 29 -16.11 -5.55 18.01
N LEU A 30 -16.43 -4.51 17.25
CA LEU A 30 -17.50 -4.52 16.24
C LEU A 30 -16.97 -4.91 14.84
N LEU A 31 -15.65 -4.99 14.67
CA LEU A 31 -15.03 -5.39 13.43
C LEU A 31 -14.91 -6.92 13.33
N PRO A 32 -15.05 -7.50 12.13
CA PRO A 32 -14.70 -8.90 11.94
C PRO A 32 -13.23 -9.12 12.34
N PRO A 33 -12.89 -10.21 13.04
CA PRO A 33 -11.51 -10.50 13.39
C PRO A 33 -10.65 -10.67 12.12
N PRO A 34 -9.32 -10.52 12.22
CA PRO A 34 -8.44 -10.89 11.14
C PRO A 34 -8.60 -12.38 10.82
N THR A 35 -8.46 -12.75 9.56
CA THR A 35 -8.45 -14.16 9.14
C THR A 35 -7.11 -14.81 9.46
N ALA A 36 -6.03 -14.01 9.47
CA ALA A 36 -4.72 -14.45 9.94
C ALA A 36 -3.90 -13.29 10.53
N ILE A 37 -2.99 -13.62 11.43
CA ILE A 37 -1.89 -12.78 11.90
C ILE A 37 -0.60 -13.43 11.42
N ILE A 38 0.24 -12.68 10.71
CA ILE A 38 1.39 -13.21 9.96
C ILE A 38 2.63 -12.39 10.30
N GLY A 39 3.75 -13.04 10.55
CA GLY A 39 5.02 -12.39 10.85
C GLY A 39 5.97 -13.30 11.62
N ASP A 40 7.05 -12.74 12.16
CA ASP A 40 7.92 -13.40 13.13
C ASP A 40 7.37 -13.30 14.57
N LEU A 41 6.28 -12.52 14.75
CA LEU A 41 5.49 -12.39 15.97
C LEU A 41 6.28 -11.82 17.16
N ASP A 42 7.31 -11.03 16.89
CA ASP A 42 8.14 -10.41 17.92
C ASP A 42 7.54 -9.12 18.49
N SER A 43 6.66 -8.46 17.74
CA SER A 43 6.04 -7.18 18.11
C SER A 43 4.57 -7.30 18.55
N ILE A 44 3.93 -8.44 18.36
CA ILE A 44 2.56 -8.65 18.86
C ILE A 44 2.54 -8.87 20.38
N MET A 45 1.60 -8.20 21.06
CA MET A 45 1.39 -8.43 22.50
C MET A 45 0.74 -9.80 22.73
N PRO A 46 1.25 -10.63 23.67
CA PRO A 46 0.70 -11.96 23.95
C PRO A 46 -0.80 -11.97 24.29
N SER A 47 -1.28 -10.92 24.97
CA SER A 47 -2.71 -10.77 25.28
C SER A 47 -3.56 -10.53 24.02
N VAL A 48 -3.05 -9.78 23.04
CA VAL A 48 -3.72 -9.50 21.77
C VAL A 48 -3.71 -10.75 20.89
N GLN A 49 -2.59 -11.46 20.84
CA GLN A 49 -2.52 -12.75 20.15
C GLN A 49 -3.56 -13.72 20.69
N SER A 50 -3.57 -13.96 22.00
CA SER A 50 -4.51 -14.87 22.66
C SER A 50 -5.97 -14.44 22.42
N HIS A 51 -6.26 -13.14 22.42
CA HIS A 51 -7.59 -12.62 22.13
C HIS A 51 -8.06 -13.05 20.72
N TYR A 52 -7.25 -12.82 19.69
CA TYR A 52 -7.63 -13.17 18.33
C TYR A 52 -7.64 -14.68 18.05
N GLU A 53 -6.73 -15.44 18.68
CA GLU A 53 -6.77 -16.91 18.61
C GLU A 53 -8.10 -17.48 19.16
N GLN A 54 -8.61 -16.93 20.26
CA GLN A 54 -9.91 -17.31 20.83
C GLN A 54 -11.08 -16.97 19.89
N MET A 55 -10.91 -15.97 19.04
CA MET A 55 -11.89 -15.61 17.99
C MET A 55 -11.75 -16.46 16.72
N GLY A 56 -10.82 -17.42 16.69
CA GLY A 56 -10.58 -18.30 15.54
C GLY A 56 -9.63 -17.75 14.48
N THR A 57 -8.90 -16.68 14.78
CA THR A 57 -7.86 -16.15 13.91
C THR A 57 -6.68 -17.12 13.81
N LEU A 58 -6.21 -17.41 12.60
CA LEU A 58 -5.00 -18.19 12.39
C LEU A 58 -3.77 -17.34 12.72
N VAL A 59 -2.87 -17.85 13.55
CA VAL A 59 -1.56 -17.23 13.79
C VAL A 59 -0.49 -18.00 13.03
N GLN A 60 0.14 -17.34 12.07
CA GLN A 60 1.12 -17.94 11.17
C GLN A 60 2.50 -17.35 11.46
N HIS A 61 3.32 -18.10 12.17
CA HIS A 61 4.70 -17.73 12.46
C HIS A 61 5.64 -18.09 11.32
N TYR A 62 6.45 -17.11 10.88
CA TYR A 62 7.54 -17.28 9.92
C TYR A 62 8.84 -16.79 10.54
N SER A 63 9.74 -17.70 10.84
CA SER A 63 11.06 -17.42 11.45
C SER A 63 12.11 -16.88 10.47
N ASP A 64 11.80 -16.84 9.17
CA ASP A 64 12.67 -16.28 8.15
C ASP A 64 12.93 -14.79 8.40
N GLN A 65 14.21 -14.40 8.42
CA GLN A 65 14.65 -13.02 8.61
C GLN A 65 15.09 -12.33 7.30
N ASP A 66 15.11 -13.05 6.17
CA ASP A 66 15.52 -12.50 4.87
C ASP A 66 14.36 -11.81 4.15
N THR A 67 13.12 -12.09 4.55
CA THR A 67 11.91 -11.49 4.01
C THR A 67 11.19 -10.64 5.04
N THR A 68 10.57 -9.55 4.56
CA THR A 68 9.76 -8.69 5.43
C THR A 68 8.40 -9.33 5.71
N ASP A 69 7.76 -8.97 6.82
CA ASP A 69 6.46 -9.55 7.18
C ASP A 69 5.37 -9.24 6.16
N LEU A 70 5.43 -8.06 5.48
CA LEU A 70 4.56 -7.77 4.36
C LEU A 70 4.76 -8.78 3.22
N MET A 71 6.01 -9.16 2.90
CA MET A 71 6.28 -10.19 1.89
C MET A 71 5.76 -11.56 2.33
N LYS A 72 5.96 -11.93 3.61
CA LYS A 72 5.41 -13.17 4.19
C LYS A 72 3.89 -13.22 4.06
N ALA A 73 3.21 -12.09 4.34
CA ALA A 73 1.77 -11.98 4.20
C ALA A 73 1.29 -12.14 2.74
N LEU A 74 2.02 -11.57 1.78
CA LEU A 74 1.72 -11.75 0.35
C LEU A 74 1.95 -13.19 -0.12
N TYR A 75 3.03 -13.84 0.33
CA TYR A 75 3.24 -15.27 0.06
C TYR A 75 2.12 -16.14 0.63
N TYR A 76 1.72 -15.87 1.87
CA TYR A 76 0.59 -16.58 2.46
C TYR A 76 -0.70 -16.34 1.67
N LEU A 77 -0.97 -15.10 1.27
CA LEU A 77 -2.12 -14.78 0.43
C LEU A 77 -2.12 -15.61 -0.87
N ASP A 78 -0.97 -15.71 -1.55
CA ASP A 78 -0.84 -16.49 -2.78
C ASP A 78 -1.08 -17.99 -2.54
N THR A 79 -0.74 -18.54 -1.38
CA THR A 79 -1.04 -19.93 -1.03
C THR A 79 -2.54 -20.19 -0.86
N VAL A 80 -3.28 -19.22 -0.29
CA VAL A 80 -4.72 -19.38 -0.02
C VAL A 80 -5.61 -18.98 -1.20
N THR A 81 -5.11 -18.15 -2.12
CA THR A 81 -5.86 -17.70 -3.31
C THR A 81 -5.49 -18.43 -4.60
N GLY A 82 -4.36 -19.16 -4.59
CA GLY A 82 -3.84 -19.85 -5.77
C GLY A 82 -3.40 -18.87 -6.87
N PRO A 83 -3.60 -19.22 -8.15
CA PRO A 83 -3.10 -18.40 -9.28
C PRO A 83 -3.82 -17.07 -9.44
N ARG A 84 -4.94 -16.86 -8.76
CA ARG A 84 -5.67 -15.60 -8.76
C ARG A 84 -4.99 -14.63 -7.81
N LYS A 85 -4.44 -13.53 -8.34
CA LYS A 85 -3.90 -12.43 -7.56
C LYS A 85 -5.01 -11.41 -7.25
N PRO A 86 -5.56 -11.39 -6.03
CA PRO A 86 -6.56 -10.39 -5.65
C PRO A 86 -5.91 -9.01 -5.51
N THR A 87 -6.73 -7.96 -5.60
CA THR A 87 -6.33 -6.61 -5.19
C THR A 87 -5.98 -6.62 -3.71
N VAL A 88 -4.86 -6.01 -3.35
CA VAL A 88 -4.37 -5.90 -1.97
C VAL A 88 -4.43 -4.45 -1.53
N VAL A 89 -5.04 -4.20 -0.38
CA VAL A 89 -4.99 -2.89 0.28
C VAL A 89 -4.21 -3.04 1.57
N VAL A 90 -3.10 -2.31 1.67
CA VAL A 90 -2.25 -2.26 2.86
C VAL A 90 -2.54 -0.99 3.62
N PHE A 91 -2.93 -1.10 4.88
CA PHE A 91 -3.08 0.05 5.77
C PHE A 91 -1.84 0.24 6.62
N GLY A 92 -1.26 1.43 6.58
CA GLY A 92 0.01 1.77 7.23
C GLY A 92 1.23 1.55 6.33
N GLY A 93 2.41 1.41 6.94
CA GLY A 93 3.67 1.11 6.24
C GLY A 93 4.37 2.31 5.56
N LEU A 94 3.75 3.50 5.56
CA LEU A 94 4.36 4.73 5.02
C LEU A 94 4.57 5.80 6.12
N SER A 95 4.66 5.38 7.37
CA SER A 95 4.94 6.24 8.52
C SER A 95 5.86 5.55 9.52
N GLY A 96 6.41 6.31 10.47
CA GLY A 96 7.29 5.79 11.50
C GLY A 96 8.73 5.60 11.02
N ARG A 97 9.30 4.43 11.23
CA ARG A 97 10.70 4.11 10.88
C ARG A 97 10.93 4.19 9.37
N LEU A 98 11.93 4.97 8.96
CA LEU A 98 12.26 5.18 7.53
C LEU A 98 12.62 3.88 6.80
N ASP A 99 13.34 2.97 7.46
CA ASP A 99 13.71 1.68 6.89
C ASP A 99 12.47 0.81 6.58
N HIS A 100 11.43 0.86 7.41
CA HIS A 100 10.15 0.19 7.15
C HIS A 100 9.38 0.85 5.99
N VAL A 101 9.39 2.18 5.90
CA VAL A 101 8.81 2.91 4.76
C VAL A 101 9.47 2.49 3.45
N LEU A 102 10.81 2.50 3.40
CA LEU A 102 11.55 2.07 2.22
C LEU A 102 11.31 0.61 1.88
N SER A 103 11.18 -0.26 2.88
CA SER A 103 10.83 -1.65 2.68
C SER A 103 9.44 -1.82 2.06
N THR A 104 8.44 -1.07 2.53
CA THR A 104 7.09 -1.07 1.94
C THR A 104 7.12 -0.62 0.48
N LEU A 105 7.84 0.46 0.17
CA LEU A 105 8.01 0.93 -1.21
C LEU A 105 8.70 -0.12 -2.09
N LYS A 106 9.76 -0.78 -1.58
CA LYS A 106 10.41 -1.89 -2.27
C LYS A 106 9.43 -3.02 -2.61
N VAL A 107 8.57 -3.40 -1.67
CA VAL A 107 7.54 -4.44 -1.91
C VAL A 107 6.56 -3.98 -2.97
N LEU A 108 6.13 -2.71 -2.92
CA LEU A 108 5.22 -2.14 -3.92
C LEU A 108 5.80 -2.22 -5.35
N PHE A 109 7.09 -1.92 -5.53
CA PHE A 109 7.77 -2.08 -6.82
C PHE A 109 7.91 -3.55 -7.24
N ARG A 110 8.25 -4.43 -6.31
CA ARG A 110 8.37 -5.87 -6.58
C ARG A 110 7.06 -6.48 -7.04
N GLU A 111 5.95 -6.05 -6.46
CA GLU A 111 4.60 -6.51 -6.76
C GLU A 111 3.87 -5.63 -7.79
N LYS A 112 4.61 -4.91 -8.65
CA LYS A 112 4.07 -3.97 -9.65
C LYS A 112 3.03 -4.56 -10.60
N ASP A 113 3.04 -5.88 -10.78
CA ASP A 113 2.06 -6.61 -11.61
C ASP A 113 0.81 -7.05 -10.81
N ARG A 114 0.75 -6.68 -9.52
CA ARG A 114 -0.40 -6.89 -8.64
C ARG A 114 -1.10 -5.56 -8.38
N ASP A 115 -2.42 -5.55 -8.42
CA ASP A 115 -3.18 -4.41 -7.94
C ASP A 115 -2.97 -4.25 -6.43
N MET A 116 -2.00 -3.41 -6.06
CA MET A 116 -1.63 -3.15 -4.68
C MET A 116 -1.74 -1.67 -4.37
N ILE A 117 -2.48 -1.35 -3.32
CA ILE A 117 -2.72 0.01 -2.84
C ILE A 117 -2.21 0.10 -1.41
N VAL A 118 -1.34 1.06 -1.13
CA VAL A 118 -0.89 1.36 0.24
C VAL A 118 -1.59 2.64 0.69
N VAL A 119 -2.31 2.53 1.80
CA VAL A 119 -3.06 3.63 2.41
C VAL A 119 -2.43 3.95 3.75
N SER A 120 -1.93 5.15 3.91
CA SER A 120 -1.50 5.71 5.20
C SER A 120 -2.50 6.75 5.70
N GLU A 121 -2.19 7.43 6.80
CA GLU A 121 -3.08 8.47 7.36
C GLU A 121 -3.34 9.61 6.37
N GLU A 122 -2.35 9.97 5.55
CA GLU A 122 -2.39 11.14 4.69
C GLU A 122 -2.25 10.80 3.20
N ASN A 123 -1.91 9.56 2.85
CA ASN A 123 -1.54 9.22 1.49
C ASN A 123 -2.17 7.93 0.99
N LEU A 124 -2.54 7.93 -0.28
CA LEU A 124 -2.76 6.74 -1.08
C LEU A 124 -1.58 6.61 -2.05
N THR A 125 -1.03 5.40 -2.12
CA THR A 125 0.19 5.15 -2.91
C THR A 125 0.06 3.85 -3.67
N ILE A 126 0.38 3.87 -4.97
CA ILE A 126 0.39 2.71 -5.87
C ILE A 126 1.67 2.72 -6.71
N CYS A 127 2.05 1.56 -7.24
CA CYS A 127 3.05 1.47 -8.30
C CYS A 127 2.37 1.44 -9.67
N LEU A 128 2.76 2.33 -10.55
CA LEU A 128 2.40 2.29 -11.97
C LEU A 128 3.57 1.62 -12.71
N PRO A 129 3.38 0.43 -13.30
CA PRO A 129 4.40 -0.20 -14.12
C PRO A 129 4.71 0.62 -15.38
N GLU A 130 5.71 0.22 -16.17
CA GLU A 130 5.95 0.80 -17.49
C GLU A 130 4.68 0.76 -18.34
N GLY A 131 4.35 1.86 -19.02
CA GLY A 131 3.19 1.94 -19.92
C GLY A 131 2.35 3.18 -19.75
N LYS A 132 1.08 3.05 -20.20
CA LYS A 132 0.07 4.11 -20.19
C LYS A 132 -1.01 3.78 -19.19
N HIS A 133 -1.30 4.73 -18.30
CA HIS A 133 -2.23 4.55 -17.19
C HIS A 133 -3.29 5.64 -17.17
N ARG A 134 -4.45 5.28 -16.64
CA ARG A 134 -5.53 6.19 -16.29
C ARG A 134 -5.77 6.03 -14.79
N VAL A 135 -5.36 7.02 -14.03
CA VAL A 135 -5.60 7.08 -12.58
C VAL A 135 -6.93 7.79 -12.37
N LEU A 136 -7.91 7.06 -11.86
CA LEU A 136 -9.24 7.62 -11.61
C LEU A 136 -9.19 8.54 -10.41
N VAL A 137 -9.77 9.73 -10.54
CA VAL A 137 -9.89 10.68 -9.43
C VAL A 137 -11.16 10.35 -8.65
N SER A 138 -11.01 10.13 -7.36
CA SER A 138 -12.13 9.91 -6.44
C SER A 138 -12.41 11.20 -5.64
N GLY A 139 -13.54 11.24 -4.95
CA GLY A 139 -13.84 12.37 -4.05
C GLY A 139 -12.98 12.37 -2.77
N MET A 140 -12.11 11.37 -2.59
CA MET A 140 -11.20 11.25 -1.44
C MET A 140 -9.77 11.69 -1.77
N ASP A 141 -9.46 11.91 -3.06
CA ASP A 141 -8.14 12.37 -3.47
C ASP A 141 -7.99 13.84 -3.12
N GLY A 142 -6.99 14.12 -2.30
CA GLY A 142 -6.56 15.49 -2.02
C GLY A 142 -5.85 16.10 -3.21
N PRO A 143 -5.64 17.44 -3.21
CA PRO A 143 -5.06 18.09 -4.37
C PRO A 143 -3.59 17.74 -4.58
N ALA A 144 -2.84 17.44 -3.53
CA ALA A 144 -1.40 17.19 -3.65
C ALA A 144 -1.12 15.77 -4.16
N CYS A 145 -0.21 15.67 -5.12
CA CYS A 145 0.21 14.39 -5.68
C CYS A 145 1.68 14.40 -6.12
N GLY A 146 2.21 13.21 -6.41
CA GLY A 146 3.58 13.04 -6.88
C GLY A 146 3.78 11.80 -7.74
N LEU A 147 4.82 11.86 -8.57
CA LEU A 147 5.32 10.75 -9.39
C LEU A 147 6.81 10.55 -9.07
N LEU A 148 7.14 9.38 -8.54
CA LEU A 148 8.45 9.11 -7.97
C LEU A 148 9.08 7.87 -8.64
N PRO A 149 10.00 8.08 -9.60
CA PRO A 149 10.83 7.01 -10.16
C PRO A 149 11.97 6.71 -9.17
N LEU A 150 11.83 5.66 -8.37
CA LEU A 150 12.77 5.33 -7.30
C LEU A 150 13.84 4.32 -7.71
N GLU A 151 13.58 3.48 -8.73
CA GLU A 151 14.53 2.45 -9.18
C GLU A 151 15.45 2.92 -10.30
N ALA A 152 14.89 3.63 -11.29
CA ALA A 152 15.62 4.09 -12.46
C ALA A 152 15.05 5.41 -12.96
N GLU A 153 15.79 6.10 -13.82
CA GLU A 153 15.25 7.26 -14.54
C GLU A 153 14.11 6.84 -15.46
N ALA A 154 12.99 7.54 -15.37
CA ALA A 154 11.82 7.35 -16.20
C ALA A 154 11.56 8.60 -17.05
N VAL A 155 11.06 8.42 -18.28
CA VAL A 155 10.50 9.53 -19.05
C VAL A 155 9.00 9.56 -18.82
N LEU A 156 8.50 10.71 -18.37
CA LEU A 156 7.12 10.89 -17.93
C LEU A 156 6.35 11.81 -18.86
N THR A 157 5.12 11.43 -19.20
CA THR A 157 4.13 12.31 -19.79
C THR A 157 2.85 12.23 -18.97
N THR A 158 2.31 13.39 -18.58
CA THR A 158 1.07 13.46 -17.78
C THR A 158 0.06 14.41 -18.41
N ARG A 159 -1.23 14.20 -18.06
CA ARG A 159 -2.32 15.13 -18.35
C ARG A 159 -3.30 15.12 -17.18
N GLY A 160 -3.75 16.30 -16.77
CA GLY A 160 -4.69 16.48 -15.70
C GLY A 160 -4.05 16.92 -14.38
N LEU A 161 -2.79 17.33 -14.42
CA LEU A 161 -2.08 17.94 -13.31
C LEU A 161 -1.86 19.44 -13.57
N LYS A 162 -1.63 20.20 -12.50
CA LYS A 162 -1.32 21.63 -12.63
C LYS A 162 0.02 21.86 -13.36
N TRP A 163 0.97 20.97 -13.14
CA TRP A 163 2.26 20.96 -13.82
C TRP A 163 2.41 19.64 -14.57
N ASP A 164 1.73 19.56 -15.71
CA ASP A 164 1.84 18.40 -16.59
C ASP A 164 3.26 18.25 -17.14
N LEU A 165 3.70 17.02 -17.25
CA LEU A 165 4.98 16.63 -17.80
C LEU A 165 4.80 16.21 -19.28
N GLN A 166 5.78 16.52 -20.13
CA GLN A 166 5.77 16.10 -21.52
C GLN A 166 7.14 15.55 -21.87
N GLU A 167 7.22 14.23 -22.07
CA GLU A 167 8.46 13.51 -22.35
C GLU A 167 9.61 13.94 -21.41
N GLN A 168 9.28 14.19 -20.14
CA GLN A 168 10.19 14.76 -19.16
C GLN A 168 10.99 13.65 -18.47
N PRO A 169 12.34 13.64 -18.58
CA PRO A 169 13.18 12.79 -17.74
C PRO A 169 12.98 13.11 -16.26
N SER A 170 12.77 12.08 -15.46
CA SER A 170 12.56 12.16 -14.02
C SER A 170 13.33 11.05 -13.32
N SER A 171 14.03 11.37 -12.24
CA SER A 171 14.82 10.41 -11.47
C SER A 171 15.01 10.89 -10.03
N PHE A 172 15.35 9.97 -9.14
CA PHE A 172 15.61 10.32 -7.74
C PHE A 172 16.79 11.30 -7.58
N ALA A 173 17.77 11.25 -8.48
CA ALA A 173 18.92 12.17 -8.49
C ALA A 173 18.66 13.44 -9.31
N GLY A 174 17.56 13.51 -10.05
CA GLY A 174 17.22 14.63 -10.93
C GLY A 174 15.91 15.30 -10.55
N LEU A 175 15.04 15.53 -11.55
CA LEU A 175 13.71 16.06 -11.33
C LEU A 175 12.80 14.99 -10.72
N LEU A 176 12.20 15.28 -9.58
CA LEU A 176 11.07 14.54 -9.02
C LEU A 176 9.80 15.38 -9.10
N SER A 177 8.73 14.81 -9.63
CA SER A 177 7.42 15.47 -9.60
C SER A 177 6.80 15.29 -8.22
N THR A 178 7.15 16.18 -7.30
CA THR A 178 6.58 16.27 -5.95
C THR A 178 5.75 17.53 -5.81
N SER A 179 4.80 17.51 -4.88
CA SER A 179 3.92 18.67 -4.63
C SER A 179 3.16 19.16 -5.87
N ASN A 180 2.92 18.26 -6.82
CA ASN A 180 2.05 18.54 -7.95
C ASN A 180 0.58 18.59 -7.49
N VAL A 181 -0.31 19.07 -8.31
CA VAL A 181 -1.71 19.29 -7.94
C VAL A 181 -2.61 18.63 -8.98
N ILE A 182 -3.55 17.82 -8.51
CA ILE A 182 -4.60 17.23 -9.34
C ILE A 182 -5.56 18.34 -9.77
N THR A 183 -5.76 18.50 -11.07
CA THR A 183 -6.72 19.47 -11.66
C THR A 183 -7.83 18.78 -12.46
N ALA A 184 -7.60 17.53 -12.85
CA ALA A 184 -8.60 16.70 -13.52
C ALA A 184 -9.76 16.38 -12.56
N LYS A 185 -10.99 16.25 -13.12
CA LYS A 185 -12.18 15.88 -12.35
C LYS A 185 -12.42 14.37 -12.30
N ASP A 186 -12.06 13.66 -13.37
CA ASP A 186 -12.43 12.27 -13.55
C ASP A 186 -11.22 11.33 -13.57
N GLU A 187 -10.18 11.71 -14.32
CA GLU A 187 -8.98 10.87 -14.48
C GLU A 187 -7.73 11.68 -14.80
N ILE A 188 -6.60 11.15 -14.40
CA ILE A 188 -5.27 11.63 -14.74
C ILE A 188 -4.64 10.62 -15.68
N TYR A 189 -4.08 11.11 -16.79
CA TYR A 189 -3.28 10.30 -17.68
C TYR A 189 -1.82 10.33 -17.24
N VAL A 190 -1.20 9.16 -17.17
CA VAL A 190 0.24 8.99 -16.87
C VAL A 190 0.83 8.00 -17.89
N GLU A 191 1.89 8.40 -18.58
CA GLU A 191 2.72 7.52 -19.38
C GLU A 191 4.14 7.53 -18.83
N THR A 192 4.71 6.36 -18.65
CA THR A 192 6.03 6.17 -18.05
C THR A 192 6.82 5.08 -18.75
N THR A 193 8.13 5.29 -18.92
CA THR A 193 9.05 4.32 -19.53
C THR A 193 9.67 3.35 -18.52
N GLN A 194 9.45 3.57 -17.22
CA GLN A 194 9.90 2.72 -16.12
C GLN A 194 8.85 2.73 -15.02
N PRO A 195 8.81 1.73 -14.14
CA PRO A 195 7.90 1.75 -12.99
C PRO A 195 8.09 2.99 -12.12
N VAL A 196 6.99 3.62 -11.72
CA VAL A 196 6.99 4.80 -10.84
C VAL A 196 5.96 4.66 -9.73
N VAL A 197 6.25 5.23 -8.59
CA VAL A 197 5.26 5.40 -7.54
C VAL A 197 4.40 6.61 -7.88
N TRP A 198 3.10 6.40 -7.95
CA TRP A 198 2.09 7.44 -7.84
C TRP A 198 1.66 7.54 -6.39
N THR A 199 1.63 8.76 -5.88
CA THR A 199 1.08 9.04 -4.55
C THR A 199 0.19 10.28 -4.60
N CYS A 200 -0.91 10.27 -3.86
CA CYS A 200 -1.74 11.44 -3.65
C CYS A 200 -2.12 11.56 -2.18
N GLN A 201 -2.36 12.80 -1.76
CA GLN A 201 -2.91 13.09 -0.45
C GLN A 201 -4.34 12.54 -0.36
N LEU A 202 -4.73 12.04 0.80
CA LEU A 202 -6.13 11.72 1.10
C LEU A 202 -6.78 12.91 1.81
N THR A 203 -7.98 13.26 1.39
CA THR A 203 -8.84 14.18 2.12
C THR A 203 -9.65 13.38 3.13
N SER A 204 -9.68 13.89 4.37
CA SER A 204 -10.52 13.38 5.47
C SER A 204 -12.01 13.66 5.22
#